data_ecbec1ca1619400301abf873a4791bcc
#
_entry.id   ecbec1ca1619400301abf873a4791bcc
#
_cell.length_a   1.000
_cell.length_b   1.000
_cell.length_c   1.000
_cell.angle_alpha   90.00
_cell.angle_beta   90.00
_cell.angle_gamma   90.00
#
_symmetry.space_group_name_H-M   'P 1'
#
loop_
_entity.id
_entity.type
_entity.pdbx_description
1 polymer ?
#
loop_
_entity_poly.entity_id
_entity_poly.type
_entity_poly.pdbx_seq_one_letter_code
_entity_poly.pdbx_strand_id
1 'polypeptide(L)'
;GRCLSTHLRNCCHSLVLLDKPEDKGVYRRIPVRIVGANHEPPQPYLVPAQMERLVAESAEDRRHPIHSAALFHLRFEGVHPFVDGNGRTGRLVLNLALMRHGYPPINVKYADRRRYYDCLEAYYRDDDAEPMVRLVVECVEERLKQYLAALG
;
A
#
# COMPACT_ATOMS: atom_id res chain seq x y z
N GLY A 1 18.42 6.23 -5.02
CA GLY A 1 17.52 5.60 -4.05
C GLY A 1 17.26 4.16 -4.41
N ARG A 2 17.42 3.23 -3.45
CA ARG A 2 17.10 1.81 -3.71
C ARG A 2 15.59 1.64 -3.68
N CYS A 3 15.01 1.20 -4.78
CA CYS A 3 13.59 0.84 -4.91
C CYS A 3 13.16 -0.19 -3.84
N LEU A 4 11.87 -0.18 -3.49
CA LEU A 4 11.26 -1.22 -2.67
C LEU A 4 11.30 -2.56 -3.43
N SER A 5 12.29 -3.39 -3.14
CA SER A 5 12.46 -4.68 -3.82
C SER A 5 11.34 -5.65 -3.47
N THR A 6 11.10 -6.66 -4.31
CA THR A 6 10.18 -7.77 -4.04
C THR A 6 10.51 -8.44 -2.71
N HIS A 7 11.81 -8.60 -2.42
CA HIS A 7 12.29 -9.17 -1.16
C HIS A 7 11.82 -8.36 0.06
N LEU A 8 11.93 -7.03 0.04
CA LEU A 8 11.52 -6.18 1.15
C LEU A 8 10.01 -6.34 1.46
N ARG A 9 9.16 -6.43 0.43
CA ARG A 9 7.71 -6.62 0.64
C ARG A 9 7.38 -7.97 1.22
N ASN A 10 8.04 -9.02 0.76
CA ASN A 10 7.87 -10.35 1.33
C ASN A 10 8.35 -10.41 2.79
N CYS A 11 9.43 -9.69 3.12
CA CYS A 11 9.87 -9.50 4.51
C CYS A 11 8.81 -8.73 5.33
N CYS A 12 8.23 -7.64 4.79
CA CYS A 12 7.16 -6.91 5.48
C CYS A 12 5.94 -7.80 5.75
N HIS A 13 5.52 -8.60 4.76
CA HIS A 13 4.42 -9.56 4.95
C HIS A 13 4.76 -10.62 5.99
N SER A 14 5.99 -11.11 6.02
CA SER A 14 6.42 -12.09 7.02
C SER A 14 6.36 -11.54 8.45
N LEU A 15 6.56 -10.23 8.65
CA LEU A 15 6.39 -9.56 9.93
C LEU A 15 4.91 -9.36 10.31
N VAL A 16 4.06 -9.17 9.33
CA VAL A 16 2.61 -8.96 9.52
C VAL A 16 1.89 -10.25 9.87
N LEU A 17 2.33 -11.38 9.31
CA LEU A 17 1.66 -12.68 9.42
C LEU A 17 2.46 -13.64 10.33
N LEU A 18 2.54 -13.31 11.63
CA LEU A 18 3.30 -14.11 12.58
C LEU A 18 2.66 -15.47 12.89
N ASP A 19 1.34 -15.56 12.80
CA ASP A 19 0.56 -16.71 13.25
C ASP A 19 0.43 -17.83 12.21
N LYS A 20 0.84 -17.58 10.95
CA LYS A 20 0.72 -18.51 9.82
C LYS A 20 2.06 -18.66 9.10
N PRO A 21 2.98 -19.46 9.65
CA PRO A 21 4.36 -19.56 9.13
C PRO A 21 4.42 -20.03 7.68
N GLU A 22 3.48 -20.86 7.22
CA GLU A 22 3.40 -21.40 5.86
C GLU A 22 3.08 -20.34 4.80
N ASP A 23 2.38 -19.27 5.18
CA ASP A 23 1.96 -18.19 4.26
C ASP A 23 2.91 -16.97 4.29
N LYS A 24 3.89 -16.97 5.20
CA LYS A 24 4.82 -15.85 5.38
C LYS A 24 5.61 -15.52 4.14
N GLY A 25 5.38 -14.33 3.57
CA GLY A 25 6.14 -13.85 2.42
C GLY A 25 5.89 -14.62 1.12
N VAL A 26 4.87 -15.49 1.10
CA VAL A 26 4.53 -16.33 -0.06
C VAL A 26 3.33 -15.74 -0.78
N TYR A 27 3.44 -15.55 -2.10
CA TYR A 27 2.30 -15.15 -2.91
C TYR A 27 1.23 -16.25 -2.93
N ARG A 28 -0.03 -15.81 -2.91
CA ARG A 28 -1.18 -16.71 -2.96
C ARG A 28 -1.18 -17.60 -4.20
N ARG A 29 -1.63 -18.81 -4.00
CA ARG A 29 -1.81 -19.83 -5.06
C ARG A 29 -3.28 -20.11 -5.34
N ILE A 30 -4.17 -19.45 -4.60
CA ILE A 30 -5.62 -19.57 -4.72
C ILE A 30 -6.25 -18.21 -5.06
N PRO A 31 -7.41 -18.19 -5.74
CA PRO A 31 -8.18 -16.98 -5.91
C PRO A 31 -8.62 -16.41 -4.56
N VAL A 32 -8.65 -15.07 -4.45
CA VAL A 32 -9.16 -14.37 -3.27
C VAL A 32 -10.15 -13.28 -3.70
N ARG A 33 -10.99 -12.84 -2.78
CA ARG A 33 -11.88 -11.70 -2.96
C ARG A 33 -11.57 -10.65 -1.90
N ILE A 34 -11.65 -9.39 -2.28
CA ILE A 34 -11.52 -8.28 -1.34
C ILE A 34 -12.92 -8.00 -0.77
N VAL A 35 -13.08 -8.21 0.52
CA VAL A 35 -14.37 -8.02 1.18
C VAL A 35 -14.77 -6.54 1.12
N GLY A 36 -15.95 -6.27 0.56
CA GLY A 36 -16.49 -4.91 0.44
C GLY A 36 -15.97 -4.11 -0.76
N ALA A 37 -15.21 -4.72 -1.68
CA ALA A 37 -14.78 -4.11 -2.93
C ALA A 37 -15.43 -4.80 -4.15
N ASN A 38 -15.71 -4.01 -5.18
CA ASN A 38 -16.17 -4.54 -6.47
C ASN A 38 -15.02 -5.00 -7.37
N HIS A 39 -13.80 -4.68 -7.00
CA HIS A 39 -12.59 -5.08 -7.73
C HIS A 39 -12.29 -6.57 -7.52
N GLU A 40 -12.04 -7.26 -8.62
CA GLU A 40 -11.56 -8.65 -8.61
C GLU A 40 -10.03 -8.68 -8.78
N PRO A 41 -9.28 -9.18 -7.78
CA PRO A 41 -7.85 -9.35 -7.90
C PRO A 41 -7.48 -10.32 -9.03
N PRO A 42 -6.29 -10.17 -9.66
CA PRO A 42 -5.85 -11.03 -10.74
C PRO A 42 -5.79 -12.50 -10.34
N GLN A 43 -5.81 -13.37 -11.33
CA GLN A 43 -5.62 -14.80 -11.10
C GLN A 43 -4.26 -15.09 -10.43
N PRO A 44 -4.16 -16.10 -9.55
CA PRO A 44 -2.95 -16.35 -8.75
C PRO A 44 -1.66 -16.46 -9.56
N TYR A 45 -1.71 -17.08 -10.73
CA TYR A 45 -0.54 -17.27 -11.60
C TYR A 45 -0.01 -15.96 -12.20
N LEU A 46 -0.81 -14.88 -12.22
CA LEU A 46 -0.40 -13.55 -12.69
C LEU A 46 0.26 -12.70 -11.59
N VAL A 47 0.06 -13.06 -10.33
CA VAL A 47 0.52 -12.25 -9.19
C VAL A 47 2.03 -11.99 -9.22
N PRO A 48 2.92 -12.98 -9.44
CA PRO A 48 4.35 -12.71 -9.46
C PRO A 48 4.74 -11.68 -10.52
N ALA A 49 4.27 -11.84 -11.76
CA ALA A 49 4.59 -10.93 -12.86
C ALA A 49 4.04 -9.51 -12.61
N GLN A 50 2.81 -9.39 -12.08
CA GLN A 50 2.23 -8.09 -11.76
C GLN A 50 2.98 -7.39 -10.61
N MET A 51 3.44 -8.13 -9.62
CA MET A 51 4.24 -7.58 -8.54
C MET A 51 5.63 -7.13 -9.01
N GLU A 52 6.28 -7.89 -9.90
CA GLU A 52 7.55 -7.48 -10.52
C GLU A 52 7.37 -6.20 -11.33
N ARG A 53 6.34 -6.14 -12.17
CA ARG A 53 6.01 -4.94 -12.94
C ARG A 53 5.74 -3.73 -12.05
N LEU A 54 4.93 -3.88 -10.99
CA LEU A 54 4.63 -2.81 -10.04
C LEU A 54 5.90 -2.24 -9.40
N VAL A 55 6.87 -3.11 -9.08
CA VAL A 55 8.16 -2.69 -8.53
C VAL A 55 8.99 -1.93 -9.55
N ALA A 56 9.09 -2.45 -10.77
CA ALA A 56 9.86 -1.82 -11.84
C ALA A 56 9.30 -0.42 -12.15
N GLU A 57 7.99 -0.31 -12.34
CA GLU A 57 7.33 0.97 -12.59
C GLU A 57 7.51 1.97 -11.43
N SER A 58 7.45 1.48 -10.17
CA SER A 58 7.71 2.32 -9.00
C SER A 58 9.16 2.82 -8.91
N ALA A 59 10.13 2.05 -9.43
CA ALA A 59 11.52 2.45 -9.46
C ALA A 59 11.80 3.61 -10.44
N GLU A 60 11.02 3.66 -11.51
CA GLU A 60 11.12 4.67 -12.56
C GLU A 60 10.22 5.88 -12.32
N ASP A 61 9.33 5.82 -11.33
CA ASP A 61 8.39 6.88 -11.02
C ASP A 61 9.11 8.15 -10.55
N ARG A 62 8.86 9.27 -11.25
CA ARG A 62 9.46 10.58 -10.98
C ARG A 62 8.47 11.58 -10.36
N ARG A 63 7.25 11.16 -10.05
CA ARG A 63 6.27 11.98 -9.37
C ARG A 63 6.71 12.36 -7.96
N HIS A 64 5.96 13.26 -7.35
CA HIS A 64 6.18 13.59 -5.94
C HIS A 64 6.12 12.33 -5.05
N PRO A 65 7.02 12.17 -4.06
CA PRO A 65 7.10 10.95 -3.26
C PRO A 65 5.80 10.49 -2.62
N ILE A 66 4.98 11.42 -2.13
CA ILE A 66 3.66 11.09 -1.55
C ILE A 66 2.73 10.50 -2.62
N HIS A 67 2.73 11.08 -3.83
CA HIS A 67 1.92 10.58 -4.94
C HIS A 67 2.37 9.17 -5.34
N SER A 68 3.68 8.96 -5.52
CA SER A 68 4.24 7.65 -5.87
C SER A 68 3.94 6.59 -4.81
N ALA A 69 4.03 6.95 -3.52
CA ALA A 69 3.71 6.05 -2.41
C ALA A 69 2.21 5.69 -2.37
N ALA A 70 1.32 6.67 -2.56
CA ALA A 70 -0.12 6.44 -2.62
C ALA A 70 -0.52 5.56 -3.82
N LEU A 71 0.03 5.82 -5.00
CA LEU A 71 -0.24 5.03 -6.20
C LEU A 71 0.29 3.61 -6.08
N PHE A 72 1.50 3.43 -5.52
CA PHE A 72 2.02 2.11 -5.24
C PHE A 72 1.07 1.33 -4.31
N HIS A 73 0.57 1.97 -3.26
CA HIS A 73 -0.36 1.38 -2.31
C HIS A 73 -1.66 0.92 -2.98
N LEU A 74 -2.28 1.78 -3.81
CA LEU A 74 -3.49 1.46 -4.58
C LEU A 74 -3.30 0.21 -5.45
N ARG A 75 -2.20 0.18 -6.22
CA ARG A 75 -1.88 -0.93 -7.11
C ARG A 75 -1.56 -2.22 -6.35
N PHE A 76 -0.85 -2.11 -5.24
CA PHE A 76 -0.55 -3.25 -4.37
C PHE A 76 -1.83 -3.87 -3.82
N GLU A 77 -2.74 -3.04 -3.30
CA GLU A 77 -4.05 -3.50 -2.81
C GLU A 77 -4.87 -4.15 -3.94
N GLY A 78 -4.79 -3.62 -5.17
CA GLY A 78 -5.48 -4.19 -6.33
C GLY A 78 -4.93 -5.55 -6.77
N VAL A 79 -3.62 -5.77 -6.71
CA VAL A 79 -3.01 -7.09 -6.97
C VAL A 79 -3.36 -8.08 -5.87
N HIS A 80 -3.47 -7.61 -4.63
CA HIS A 80 -3.81 -8.43 -3.45
C HIS A 80 -2.98 -9.70 -3.37
N PRO A 81 -1.63 -9.59 -3.26
CA PRO A 81 -0.72 -10.68 -3.59
C PRO A 81 -0.71 -11.86 -2.60
N PHE A 82 -1.26 -11.68 -1.40
CA PHE A 82 -1.23 -12.69 -0.35
C PHE A 82 -2.61 -13.24 -0.03
N VAL A 83 -2.68 -14.37 0.67
CA VAL A 83 -3.96 -14.95 1.13
C VAL A 83 -4.57 -14.10 2.23
N ASP A 84 -3.75 -13.51 3.11
CA ASP A 84 -4.16 -12.65 4.23
C ASP A 84 -3.10 -11.57 4.45
N GLY A 85 -3.42 -10.51 5.21
CA GLY A 85 -2.47 -9.49 5.61
C GLY A 85 -2.13 -8.43 4.55
N ASN A 86 -2.78 -8.42 3.39
CA ASN A 86 -2.50 -7.46 2.32
C ASN A 86 -2.61 -6.02 2.80
N GLY A 87 -3.73 -5.62 3.40
CA GLY A 87 -3.94 -4.26 3.86
C GLY A 87 -2.94 -3.82 4.95
N ARG A 88 -2.54 -4.71 5.86
CA ARG A 88 -1.48 -4.42 6.84
C ARG A 88 -0.12 -4.23 6.16
N THR A 89 0.21 -5.12 5.25
CA THR A 89 1.46 -5.06 4.47
C THR A 89 1.49 -3.83 3.57
N GLY A 90 0.40 -3.53 2.86
CA GLY A 90 0.29 -2.35 2.00
C GLY A 90 0.50 -1.05 2.76
N ARG A 91 -0.12 -0.88 3.94
CA ARG A 91 0.10 0.29 4.80
C ARG A 91 1.52 0.36 5.37
N LEU A 92 2.13 -0.78 5.72
CA LEU A 92 3.52 -0.80 6.16
C LEU A 92 4.47 -0.37 5.05
N VAL A 93 4.27 -0.85 3.82
CA VAL A 93 5.07 -0.46 2.65
C VAL A 93 4.87 1.01 2.30
N LEU A 94 3.62 1.52 2.37
CA LEU A 94 3.31 2.95 2.21
C LEU A 94 4.14 3.79 3.18
N ASN A 95 4.13 3.44 4.46
CA ASN A 95 4.89 4.15 5.49
C ASN A 95 6.41 4.07 5.27
N LEU A 96 6.92 2.92 4.87
CA LEU A 96 8.34 2.80 4.50
C LEU A 96 8.72 3.70 3.33
N ALA A 97 7.85 3.81 2.31
CA ALA A 97 8.06 4.71 1.18
C ALA A 97 8.09 6.17 1.61
N LEU A 98 7.15 6.60 2.46
CA LEU A 98 7.12 7.95 3.03
C LEU A 98 8.37 8.26 3.85
N MET A 99 8.72 7.39 4.79
CA MET A 99 9.89 7.57 5.67
C MET A 99 11.21 7.66 4.91
N ARG A 100 11.37 6.91 3.82
CA ARG A 100 12.56 6.98 2.96
C ARG A 100 12.75 8.33 2.29
N HIS A 101 11.70 9.11 2.17
CA HIS A 101 11.72 10.45 1.60
C HIS A 101 11.62 11.55 2.67
N GLY A 102 11.81 11.20 3.95
CA GLY A 102 11.83 12.15 5.05
C GLY A 102 10.45 12.54 5.59
N TYR A 103 9.38 11.88 5.14
CA TYR A 103 8.03 12.09 5.68
C TYR A 103 7.79 11.23 6.92
N PRO A 104 6.97 11.68 7.87
CA PRO A 104 6.60 10.87 9.01
C PRO A 104 5.70 9.70 8.61
N PRO A 105 5.72 8.58 9.36
CA PRO A 105 4.74 7.53 9.18
C PRO A 105 3.35 8.01 9.55
N ILE A 106 2.36 7.58 8.78
CA ILE A 106 0.95 7.93 8.95
C ILE A 106 0.11 6.76 9.42
N ASN A 107 -1.03 7.07 10.00
CA ASN A 107 -2.06 6.08 10.27
C ASN A 107 -3.41 6.63 9.77
N VAL A 108 -4.07 5.86 8.90
CA VAL A 108 -5.45 6.16 8.51
C VAL A 108 -6.34 5.83 9.69
N LYS A 109 -7.00 6.83 10.26
CA LYS A 109 -7.87 6.67 11.43
C LYS A 109 -9.07 5.77 11.11
N TYR A 110 -9.59 5.10 12.11
CA TYR A 110 -10.79 4.28 11.95
C TYR A 110 -11.99 5.09 11.43
N ALA A 111 -12.12 6.34 11.86
CA ALA A 111 -13.13 7.28 11.37
C ALA A 111 -13.07 7.51 9.85
N ASP A 112 -11.87 7.45 9.26
CA ASP A 112 -11.62 7.64 7.83
C ASP A 112 -11.69 6.33 7.04
N ARG A 113 -12.04 5.22 7.67
CA ARG A 113 -12.06 3.89 7.04
C ARG A 113 -12.94 3.86 5.79
N ARG A 114 -14.13 4.45 5.84
CA ARG A 114 -15.02 4.52 4.70
C ARG A 114 -14.38 5.29 3.55
N ARG A 115 -13.86 6.47 3.82
CA ARG A 115 -13.16 7.32 2.83
C ARG A 115 -11.97 6.58 2.20
N TYR A 116 -11.22 5.82 2.99
CA TYR A 116 -10.12 5.00 2.47
C TYR A 116 -10.61 3.96 1.46
N TYR A 117 -11.72 3.27 1.72
CA TYR A 117 -12.29 2.32 0.76
C TYR A 117 -12.87 3.02 -0.47
N ASP A 118 -13.50 4.18 -0.30
CA ASP A 118 -13.99 4.99 -1.43
C ASP A 118 -12.83 5.41 -2.35
N CYS A 119 -11.64 5.70 -1.81
CA CYS A 119 -10.43 5.98 -2.60
C CYS A 119 -9.96 4.76 -3.41
N LEU A 120 -10.01 3.56 -2.83
CA LEU A 120 -9.70 2.31 -3.55
C LEU A 120 -10.68 2.06 -4.69
N GLU A 121 -11.99 2.22 -4.44
CA GLU A 121 -13.03 2.05 -5.45
C GLU A 121 -12.91 3.07 -6.60
N ALA A 122 -12.61 4.34 -6.30
CA ALA A 122 -12.36 5.36 -7.31
C ALA A 122 -11.20 4.97 -8.24
N TYR A 123 -10.11 4.47 -7.66
CA TYR A 123 -8.98 4.00 -8.44
C TYR A 123 -9.32 2.79 -9.31
N TYR A 124 -10.00 1.80 -8.75
CA TYR A 124 -10.32 0.57 -9.50
C TYR A 124 -11.34 0.79 -10.61
N ARG A 125 -12.26 1.74 -10.44
CA ARG A 125 -13.30 2.05 -11.42
C ARG A 125 -12.81 3.00 -12.52
N ASP A 126 -12.10 4.07 -12.13
CA ASP A 126 -11.82 5.22 -12.97
C ASP A 126 -10.32 5.49 -13.18
N ASP A 127 -9.43 4.65 -12.62
CA ASP A 127 -7.96 4.86 -12.55
C ASP A 127 -7.59 6.21 -11.87
N ASP A 128 -8.48 6.71 -10.98
CA ASP A 128 -8.31 7.97 -10.29
C ASP A 128 -7.59 7.77 -8.94
N ALA A 129 -6.30 8.10 -8.92
CA ALA A 129 -5.46 8.01 -7.71
C ALA A 129 -5.60 9.25 -6.80
N GLU A 130 -6.16 10.34 -7.29
CA GLU A 130 -6.18 11.65 -6.60
C GLU A 130 -6.85 11.61 -5.23
N PRO A 131 -7.99 10.92 -5.01
CA PRO A 131 -8.60 10.81 -3.69
C PRO A 131 -7.68 10.17 -2.64
N MET A 132 -6.90 9.13 -3.02
CA MET A 132 -5.95 8.49 -2.13
C MET A 132 -4.73 9.39 -1.85
N VAL A 133 -4.24 10.07 -2.88
CA VAL A 133 -3.13 11.04 -2.73
C VAL A 133 -3.50 12.12 -1.73
N ARG A 134 -4.69 12.70 -1.84
CA ARG A 134 -5.20 13.71 -0.89
C ARG A 134 -5.32 13.17 0.52
N LEU A 135 -5.86 11.96 0.69
CA LEU A 135 -5.95 11.33 2.01
C LEU A 135 -4.56 11.16 2.65
N VAL A 136 -3.56 10.70 1.89
CA VAL A 136 -2.19 10.54 2.38
C VAL A 136 -1.56 11.90 2.72
N VAL A 137 -1.75 12.93 1.89
CA VAL A 137 -1.28 14.31 2.17
C VAL A 137 -1.84 14.82 3.49
N GLU A 138 -3.16 14.74 3.67
CA GLU A 138 -3.82 15.20 4.89
C GLU A 138 -3.30 14.47 6.15
N CYS A 139 -3.10 13.14 6.05
CA CYS A 139 -2.53 12.36 7.15
C CYS A 139 -1.07 12.79 7.47
N VAL A 140 -0.26 13.07 6.44
CA VAL A 140 1.12 13.56 6.62
C VAL A 140 1.11 14.94 7.26
N GLU A 141 0.28 15.87 6.76
CA GLU A 141 0.16 17.21 7.33
C GLU A 141 -0.27 17.18 8.80
N GLU A 142 -1.28 16.37 9.12
CA GLU A 142 -1.73 16.23 10.50
C GLU A 142 -0.60 15.72 11.39
N ARG A 143 0.17 14.74 10.91
CA ARG A 143 1.30 14.19 11.67
C ARG A 143 2.41 15.20 11.88
N LEU A 144 2.73 15.99 10.85
CA LEU A 144 3.71 17.08 10.96
C LEU A 144 3.26 18.16 11.96
N LYS A 145 1.97 18.56 11.93
CA LYS A 145 1.41 19.51 12.92
C LYS A 145 1.54 18.97 14.35
N GLN A 146 1.31 17.67 14.58
CA GLN A 146 1.51 17.03 15.89
C GLN A 146 2.97 17.11 16.34
N TYR A 147 3.93 16.87 15.45
CA TYR A 147 5.36 16.97 15.78
C TYR A 147 5.75 18.40 16.11
N LEU A 148 5.32 19.36 15.31
CA LEU A 148 5.59 20.79 15.59
C LEU A 148 5.01 21.22 16.93
N ALA A 149 3.78 20.82 17.25
CA ALA A 149 3.16 21.13 18.55
C ALA A 149 3.87 20.48 19.74
N ALA A 150 4.56 19.35 19.54
CA ALA A 150 5.34 18.69 20.58
C ALA A 150 6.75 19.29 20.78
N LEU A 151 7.23 20.07 19.82
CA LEU A 151 8.55 20.71 19.88
C LEU A 151 8.51 22.12 20.44
N GLY A 152 7.34 22.71 20.56
CA GLY A 152 7.22 24.05 21.04
C GLY A 152 6.49 24.89 21.41
#